data_6db162e58772b1265b6b1fa8f150ea18
#
_entry.id   6db162e58772b1265b6b1fa8f150ea18
#
_cell.length_a   1.000
_cell.length_b   1.000
_cell.length_c   1.000
_cell.angle_alpha   90.00
_cell.angle_beta   90.00
_cell.angle_gamma   90.00
#
_symmetry.space_group_name_H-M   'P 1'
#
loop_
_entity.id
_entity.type
_entity.pdbx_description
1 polymer ?
#
loop_
_entity_poly.entity_id
_entity_poly.type
_entity_poly.pdbx_seq_one_letter_code
_entity_poly.pdbx_strand_id
1 'polypeptide(L)'
;KCTAQIWEGRDIAALDWHYSDDLLVRSPAGINRGNTSGKSNTMATLSEFPDRELFGEDVLWCGDEEIGFLSSHRIFSTATHHGGAFGQATGLRVSFRTIADTYCYKNRVWDEWLIRDNAAIALQLGQNAKDAAIAIINRGDRDTPLTPTNDVVGPYKGSGNTEEWGER
;
A
#
# COMPACT_ATOMS: atom_id res chain seq x y z
N LYS A 1 -9.14 -10.39 -8.25
CA LYS A 1 -10.57 -10.02 -8.13
C LYS A 1 -10.78 -8.82 -7.21
N CYS A 2 -10.26 -8.84 -5.96
CA CYS A 2 -10.51 -7.75 -4.99
C CYS A 2 -10.00 -6.39 -5.49
N THR A 3 -8.80 -6.32 -6.05
CA THR A 3 -8.24 -5.07 -6.59
C THR A 3 -9.16 -4.42 -7.64
N ALA A 4 -9.61 -5.20 -8.63
CA ALA A 4 -10.54 -4.69 -9.66
C ALA A 4 -11.88 -4.25 -9.05
N GLN A 5 -12.44 -5.03 -8.13
CA GLN A 5 -13.71 -4.72 -7.49
C GLN A 5 -13.63 -3.41 -6.69
N ILE A 6 -12.59 -3.26 -5.86
CA ILE A 6 -12.44 -2.10 -4.98
C ILE A 6 -12.03 -0.84 -5.77
N TRP A 7 -11.04 -0.96 -6.66
CA TRP A 7 -10.41 0.19 -7.28
C TRP A 7 -11.04 0.61 -8.63
N GLU A 8 -11.43 -0.36 -9.45
CA GLU A 8 -12.08 -0.10 -10.74
C GLU A 8 -13.60 -0.01 -10.56
N GLY A 9 -14.18 -0.96 -9.82
CA GLY A 9 -15.62 -0.99 -9.50
C GLY A 9 -16.04 0.02 -8.46
N ARG A 10 -15.12 0.66 -7.75
CA ARG A 10 -15.37 1.63 -6.66
C ARG A 10 -16.21 1.04 -5.51
N ASP A 11 -16.19 -0.28 -5.37
CA ASP A 11 -16.95 -0.97 -4.32
C ASP A 11 -16.17 -0.99 -3.01
N ILE A 12 -16.32 0.09 -2.22
CA ILE A 12 -15.67 0.21 -0.91
C ILE A 12 -16.20 -0.83 0.09
N ALA A 13 -17.46 -1.27 -0.07
CA ALA A 13 -18.03 -2.30 0.79
C ALA A 13 -17.34 -3.65 0.61
N ALA A 14 -16.72 -3.90 -0.56
CA ALA A 14 -15.94 -5.10 -0.80
C ALA A 14 -14.76 -5.28 0.16
N LEU A 15 -14.28 -4.21 0.80
CA LEU A 15 -13.26 -4.29 1.85
C LEU A 15 -13.73 -5.13 3.04
N ASP A 16 -15.03 -5.18 3.35
CA ASP A 16 -15.57 -6.01 4.44
C ASP A 16 -15.46 -7.52 4.16
N TRP A 17 -15.41 -7.90 2.89
CA TRP A 17 -15.32 -9.29 2.47
C TRP A 17 -13.87 -9.76 2.28
N HIS A 18 -13.05 -8.86 1.75
CA HIS A 18 -11.67 -9.20 1.34
C HIS A 18 -10.64 -8.93 2.42
N TYR A 19 -10.94 -8.07 3.40
CA TYR A 19 -9.98 -7.68 4.44
C TYR A 19 -10.47 -8.10 5.82
N SER A 20 -9.53 -8.45 6.69
CA SER A 20 -9.84 -8.77 8.09
C SER A 20 -10.24 -7.51 8.85
N ASP A 21 -11.09 -7.68 9.86
CA ASP A 21 -11.41 -6.60 10.79
C ASP A 21 -10.18 -6.15 11.59
N ASP A 22 -9.22 -7.08 11.81
CA ASP A 22 -7.94 -6.83 12.47
C ASP A 22 -6.80 -6.46 11.49
N LEU A 23 -7.16 -6.06 10.27
CA LEU A 23 -6.20 -5.66 9.24
C LEU A 23 -5.12 -4.73 9.77
N LEU A 24 -3.87 -5.01 9.40
CA LEU A 24 -2.74 -4.13 9.60
C LEU A 24 -2.19 -3.65 8.27
N VAL A 25 -2.24 -2.35 8.01
CA VAL A 25 -1.67 -1.74 6.80
C VAL A 25 -0.49 -0.86 7.17
N ARG A 26 0.63 -1.10 6.54
CA ARG A 26 1.82 -0.25 6.62
C ARG A 26 2.00 0.47 5.29
N SER A 27 2.02 1.78 5.32
CA SER A 27 2.12 2.61 4.12
C SER A 27 3.02 3.82 4.38
N PRO A 28 3.39 4.60 3.36
CA PRO A 28 4.10 5.85 3.55
C PRO A 28 3.38 6.87 4.44
N ALA A 29 2.07 6.73 4.63
CA ALA A 29 1.27 7.57 5.52
C ALA A 29 1.28 7.09 6.98
N GLY A 30 1.91 5.95 7.28
CA GLY A 30 2.00 5.36 8.61
C GLY A 30 1.35 3.99 8.73
N ILE A 31 1.13 3.57 9.97
CA ILE A 31 0.53 2.27 10.31
C ILE A 31 -0.95 2.49 10.63
N ASN A 32 -1.80 1.74 9.94
CA ASN A 32 -3.25 1.76 10.14
C ASN A 32 -3.72 0.39 10.61
N ARG A 33 -4.58 0.38 11.61
CA ARG A 33 -5.16 -0.84 12.17
C ARG A 33 -6.67 -0.86 11.95
N GLY A 34 -7.17 -2.02 11.58
CA GLY A 34 -8.58 -2.28 11.38
C GLY A 34 -9.11 -1.85 10.01
N ASN A 35 -10.13 -2.54 9.57
CA ASN A 35 -10.73 -2.36 8.25
C ASN A 35 -11.38 -0.97 8.05
N THR A 36 -11.92 -0.37 9.12
CA THR A 36 -12.47 0.99 9.07
C THR A 36 -11.42 2.02 8.65
N SER A 37 -10.20 1.89 9.19
CA SER A 37 -9.06 2.72 8.80
C SER A 37 -8.64 2.48 7.34
N GLY A 38 -8.65 1.21 6.91
CA GLY A 38 -8.41 0.83 5.52
C GLY A 38 -9.39 1.47 4.55
N LYS A 39 -10.68 1.47 4.88
CA LYS A 39 -11.73 2.13 4.09
C LYS A 39 -11.50 3.64 3.98
N SER A 40 -11.22 4.31 5.09
CA SER A 40 -10.95 5.75 5.10
C SER A 40 -9.78 6.11 4.20
N ASN A 41 -8.69 5.34 4.24
CA ASN A 41 -7.52 5.56 3.40
C ASN A 41 -7.80 5.29 1.91
N THR A 42 -8.60 4.27 1.61
CA THR A 42 -9.03 3.98 0.24
C THR A 42 -9.88 5.13 -0.30
N MET A 43 -10.85 5.63 0.48
CA MET A 43 -11.68 6.77 0.10
C MET A 43 -10.85 8.04 -0.11
N ALA A 44 -9.88 8.33 0.76
CA ALA A 44 -8.98 9.46 0.61
C ALA A 44 -8.18 9.37 -0.70
N THR A 45 -7.65 8.18 -1.02
CA THR A 45 -6.92 7.95 -2.28
C THR A 45 -7.84 8.11 -3.50
N LEU A 46 -9.06 7.62 -3.44
CA LEU A 46 -10.04 7.78 -4.53
C LEU A 46 -10.51 9.22 -4.70
N SER A 47 -10.55 10.00 -3.62
CA SER A 47 -10.82 11.43 -3.69
C SER A 47 -9.69 12.21 -4.34
N GLU A 48 -8.44 11.86 -4.02
CA GLU A 48 -7.25 12.49 -4.60
C GLU A 48 -7.03 12.13 -6.06
N PHE A 49 -7.38 10.87 -6.44
CA PHE A 49 -7.20 10.29 -7.77
C PHE A 49 -8.49 9.60 -8.23
N PRO A 50 -9.56 10.35 -8.55
CA PRO A 50 -10.88 9.77 -8.80
C PRO A 50 -10.97 8.96 -10.09
N ASP A 51 -10.11 9.22 -11.06
CA ASP A 51 -10.01 8.53 -12.34
C ASP A 51 -8.85 7.53 -12.40
N ARG A 52 -8.34 7.12 -11.22
CA ARG A 52 -7.20 6.19 -11.16
C ARG A 52 -7.52 4.87 -11.86
N GLU A 53 -6.64 4.49 -12.77
CA GLU A 53 -6.60 3.19 -13.44
C GLU A 53 -5.42 2.38 -12.88
N LEU A 54 -5.62 1.09 -12.67
CA LEU A 54 -4.61 0.18 -12.14
C LEU A 54 -4.32 -0.93 -13.15
N PHE A 55 -3.06 -1.07 -13.49
CA PHE A 55 -2.55 -2.11 -14.37
C PHE A 55 -1.64 -3.03 -13.56
N GLY A 56 -2.06 -4.29 -13.36
CA GLY A 56 -1.21 -5.31 -12.75
C GLY A 56 -0.07 -5.66 -13.71
N GLU A 57 1.17 -5.36 -13.29
CA GLU A 57 2.35 -5.69 -14.09
C GLU A 57 2.85 -7.10 -13.75
N ASP A 58 2.79 -7.49 -12.47
CA ASP A 58 3.28 -8.77 -12.00
C ASP A 58 2.67 -9.14 -10.66
N VAL A 59 2.49 -10.44 -10.42
CA VAL A 59 2.05 -10.99 -9.14
C VAL A 59 2.88 -12.21 -8.80
N LEU A 60 3.60 -12.14 -7.70
CA LEU A 60 4.32 -13.26 -7.10
C LEU A 60 3.57 -13.70 -5.85
N TRP A 61 3.52 -14.99 -5.60
CA TRP A 61 2.90 -15.52 -4.40
C TRP A 61 3.53 -16.84 -3.96
N CYS A 62 3.44 -17.14 -2.68
CA CYS A 62 3.84 -18.40 -2.08
C CYS A 62 2.97 -18.70 -0.86
N GLY A 63 3.02 -19.93 -0.40
CA GLY A 63 2.26 -20.40 0.75
C GLY A 63 1.23 -21.46 0.38
N ASP A 64 0.42 -21.83 1.35
CA ASP A 64 -0.65 -22.81 1.22
C ASP A 64 -1.84 -22.48 2.13
N GLU A 65 -2.85 -23.36 2.14
CA GLU A 65 -4.07 -23.13 2.91
C GLU A 65 -3.88 -23.29 4.43
N GLU A 66 -2.83 -23.97 4.89
CA GLU A 66 -2.57 -24.20 6.31
C GLU A 66 -1.91 -22.99 6.95
N ILE A 67 -0.88 -22.46 6.30
CA ILE A 67 -0.08 -21.33 6.81
C ILE A 67 -0.51 -19.99 6.23
N GLY A 68 -1.36 -19.97 5.19
CA GLY A 68 -1.74 -18.78 4.46
C GLY A 68 -0.83 -18.48 3.28
N PHE A 69 -1.12 -17.40 2.59
CA PHE A 69 -0.43 -16.98 1.37
C PHE A 69 0.22 -15.62 1.56
N LEU A 70 1.46 -15.51 1.14
CA LEU A 70 2.11 -14.23 0.91
C LEU A 70 2.01 -13.90 -0.57
N SER A 71 1.64 -12.67 -0.91
CA SER A 71 1.67 -12.21 -2.29
C SER A 71 2.27 -10.82 -2.40
N SER A 72 3.03 -10.61 -3.47
CA SER A 72 3.58 -9.32 -3.85
C SER A 72 3.00 -8.92 -5.19
N HIS A 73 2.32 -7.80 -5.24
CA HIS A 73 1.63 -7.32 -6.43
C HIS A 73 2.24 -5.99 -6.89
N ARG A 74 2.92 -6.01 -8.04
CA ARG A 74 3.42 -4.80 -8.69
C ARG A 74 2.34 -4.20 -9.58
N ILE A 75 1.99 -2.96 -9.31
CA ILE A 75 0.89 -2.24 -9.94
C ILE A 75 1.41 -0.94 -10.55
N PHE A 76 1.14 -0.74 -11.83
CA PHE A 76 1.29 0.57 -12.47
C PHE A 76 -0.05 1.30 -12.44
N SER A 77 -0.02 2.59 -12.14
CA SER A 77 -1.23 3.41 -12.09
C SER A 77 -1.07 4.68 -12.90
N THR A 78 -2.17 5.13 -13.51
CA THR A 78 -2.32 6.45 -14.06
C THR A 78 -3.51 7.15 -13.42
N ALA A 79 -3.42 8.46 -13.21
CA ALA A 79 -4.49 9.23 -12.56
C ALA A 79 -4.35 10.73 -12.80
N THR A 80 -5.42 11.47 -12.57
CA THR A 80 -5.41 12.94 -12.52
C THR A 80 -5.45 13.39 -11.06
N HIS A 81 -4.58 14.34 -10.68
CA HIS A 81 -4.49 14.84 -9.32
C HIS A 81 -5.56 15.88 -9.02
N HIS A 82 -6.48 15.54 -8.10
CA HIS A 82 -7.60 16.36 -7.67
C HIS A 82 -7.44 16.97 -6.26
N GLY A 83 -6.22 16.90 -5.73
CA GLY A 83 -5.89 17.44 -4.40
C GLY A 83 -6.00 16.40 -3.30
N GLY A 84 -5.16 16.54 -2.28
CA GLY A 84 -5.05 15.57 -1.17
C GLY A 84 -3.68 15.62 -0.50
N ALA A 85 -3.02 14.49 -0.41
CA ALA A 85 -1.72 14.37 0.26
C ALA A 85 -0.62 15.23 -0.41
N PHE A 86 -0.71 15.48 -1.70
CA PHE A 86 0.23 16.32 -2.45
C PHE A 86 -0.22 17.79 -2.58
N GLY A 87 -1.21 18.22 -1.81
CA GLY A 87 -1.65 19.63 -1.77
C GLY A 87 -2.93 19.88 -2.55
N GLN A 88 -3.07 21.10 -3.07
CA GLN A 88 -4.26 21.51 -3.83
C GLN A 88 -4.32 20.82 -5.20
N ALA A 89 -5.54 20.67 -5.73
CA ALA A 89 -5.78 20.09 -7.04
C ALA A 89 -4.97 20.80 -8.13
N THR A 90 -4.21 20.04 -8.89
CA THR A 90 -3.43 20.57 -10.02
C THR A 90 -4.05 20.26 -11.37
N GLY A 91 -4.92 19.25 -11.47
CA GLY A 91 -5.44 18.72 -12.71
C GLY A 91 -4.39 18.03 -13.59
N LEU A 92 -3.17 17.88 -13.12
CA LEU A 92 -2.11 17.20 -13.86
C LEU A 92 -2.30 15.69 -13.83
N ARG A 93 -2.03 15.04 -14.96
CA ARG A 93 -2.00 13.58 -15.04
C ARG A 93 -0.65 13.08 -14.54
N VAL A 94 -0.69 12.06 -13.71
CA VAL A 94 0.49 11.41 -13.11
C VAL A 94 0.46 9.92 -13.37
N SER A 95 1.65 9.31 -13.36
CA SER A 95 1.82 7.86 -13.40
C SER A 95 2.81 7.41 -12.34
N PHE A 96 2.52 6.30 -11.67
CA PHE A 96 3.34 5.80 -10.57
C PHE A 96 3.18 4.31 -10.35
N ARG A 97 4.16 3.71 -9.69
CA ARG A 97 4.11 2.32 -9.28
C ARG A 97 3.75 2.19 -7.80
N THR A 98 3.10 1.08 -7.51
CA THR A 98 2.81 0.63 -6.15
C THR A 98 3.17 -0.84 -6.05
N ILE A 99 3.84 -1.21 -4.95
CA ILE A 99 3.97 -2.59 -4.53
C ILE A 99 3.02 -2.80 -3.36
N ALA A 100 2.20 -3.83 -3.45
CA ALA A 100 1.33 -4.29 -2.38
C ALA A 100 1.74 -5.71 -1.99
N ASP A 101 2.41 -5.82 -0.84
CA ASP A 101 2.75 -7.10 -0.25
C ASP A 101 1.68 -7.45 0.77
N THR A 102 1.06 -8.62 0.63
CA THR A 102 -0.08 -9.00 1.49
C THR A 102 0.12 -10.37 2.08
N TYR A 103 -0.33 -10.53 3.32
CA TYR A 103 -0.59 -11.82 3.91
C TYR A 103 -2.08 -12.13 3.88
N CYS A 104 -2.42 -13.23 3.21
CA CYS A 104 -3.80 -13.67 3.02
C CYS A 104 -4.02 -14.99 3.74
N TYR A 105 -5.06 -15.06 4.58
CA TYR A 105 -5.47 -16.27 5.26
C TYR A 105 -7.00 -16.37 5.31
N LYS A 106 -7.54 -17.56 5.08
CA LYS A 106 -9.00 -17.79 5.05
C LYS A 106 -9.75 -16.79 4.15
N ASN A 107 -9.23 -16.58 2.94
CA ASN A 107 -9.78 -15.68 1.92
C ASN A 107 -9.85 -14.20 2.33
N ARG A 108 -9.09 -13.78 3.32
CA ARG A 108 -9.00 -12.38 3.75
C ARG A 108 -7.55 -11.92 3.82
N VAL A 109 -7.33 -10.65 3.55
CA VAL A 109 -6.06 -9.95 3.79
C VAL A 109 -6.00 -9.58 5.27
N TRP A 110 -4.93 -9.99 5.95
CA TRP A 110 -4.70 -9.71 7.38
C TRP A 110 -3.59 -8.70 7.60
N ASP A 111 -2.64 -8.66 6.70
CA ASP A 111 -1.48 -7.77 6.78
C ASP A 111 -1.17 -7.26 5.37
N GLU A 112 -0.83 -5.97 5.25
CA GLU A 112 -0.50 -5.34 3.99
C GLU A 112 0.65 -4.35 4.17
N TRP A 113 1.67 -4.48 3.33
CA TRP A 113 2.67 -3.45 3.10
C TRP A 113 2.38 -2.78 1.76
N LEU A 114 2.09 -1.49 1.81
CA LEU A 114 1.76 -0.71 0.63
C LEU A 114 2.86 0.33 0.38
N ILE A 115 3.68 0.09 -0.63
CA ILE A 115 4.78 0.97 -1.01
C ILE A 115 4.41 1.66 -2.31
N ARG A 116 4.16 2.96 -2.25
CA ARG A 116 3.84 3.79 -3.41
C ARG A 116 5.00 4.70 -3.73
N ASP A 117 5.32 4.86 -5.02
CA ASP A 117 6.31 5.83 -5.48
C ASP A 117 5.78 7.27 -5.39
N ASN A 118 5.74 7.77 -4.16
CA ASN A 118 5.30 9.13 -3.86
C ASN A 118 6.26 10.18 -4.44
N ALA A 119 7.55 9.84 -4.61
CA ALA A 119 8.51 10.74 -5.23
C ALA A 119 8.19 10.98 -6.70
N ALA A 120 7.84 9.92 -7.44
CA ALA A 120 7.40 10.06 -8.84
C ALA A 120 6.16 10.94 -8.97
N ILE A 121 5.18 10.81 -8.06
CA ILE A 121 4.00 11.67 -8.04
C ILE A 121 4.41 13.13 -7.81
N ALA A 122 5.16 13.41 -6.74
CA ALA A 122 5.60 14.76 -6.38
C ALA A 122 6.33 15.46 -7.53
N LEU A 123 7.29 14.77 -8.15
CA LEU A 123 8.06 15.31 -9.27
C LEU A 123 7.19 15.67 -10.49
N GLN A 124 6.22 14.82 -10.84
CA GLN A 124 5.29 15.07 -11.94
C GLN A 124 4.34 16.22 -11.64
N LEU A 125 4.06 16.49 -10.35
CA LEU A 125 3.29 17.66 -9.90
C LEU A 125 4.15 18.94 -9.77
N GLY A 126 5.42 18.89 -10.16
CA GLY A 126 6.35 20.03 -10.10
C GLY A 126 6.85 20.33 -8.70
N GLN A 127 6.74 19.38 -7.77
CA GLN A 127 7.18 19.52 -6.37
C GLN A 127 8.58 18.93 -6.18
N ASN A 128 9.29 19.43 -5.17
CA ASN A 128 10.50 18.77 -4.69
C ASN A 128 10.10 17.53 -3.87
N ALA A 129 10.65 16.37 -4.20
CA ALA A 129 10.28 15.11 -3.56
C ALA A 129 10.57 15.09 -2.04
N LYS A 130 11.67 15.71 -1.60
CA LYS A 130 12.02 15.83 -0.18
C LYS A 130 11.04 16.71 0.57
N ASP A 131 10.67 17.86 0.01
CA ASP A 131 9.72 18.78 0.62
C ASP A 131 8.32 18.15 0.69
N ALA A 132 7.90 17.44 -0.35
CA ALA A 132 6.66 16.69 -0.35
C ALA A 132 6.65 15.59 0.73
N ALA A 133 7.75 14.83 0.88
CA ALA A 133 7.89 13.83 1.92
C ALA A 133 7.82 14.45 3.33
N ILE A 134 8.49 15.57 3.56
CA ILE A 134 8.43 16.30 4.84
C ILE A 134 6.99 16.77 5.12
N ALA A 135 6.29 17.27 4.11
CA ALA A 135 4.91 17.72 4.25
C ALA A 135 3.95 16.57 4.62
N ILE A 136 4.14 15.38 4.02
CA ILE A 136 3.36 14.17 4.33
C ILE A 136 3.64 13.72 5.77
N ILE A 137 4.91 13.61 6.16
CA ILE A 137 5.32 13.23 7.52
C ILE A 137 4.76 14.22 8.56
N ASN A 138 4.78 15.49 8.26
CA ASN A 138 4.32 16.55 9.19
C ASN A 138 2.80 16.53 9.43
N ARG A 139 2.03 15.90 8.55
CA ARG A 139 0.57 15.70 8.70
C ARG A 139 0.23 14.43 9.46
N GLY A 140 1.16 13.47 9.53
CA GLY A 140 0.98 12.24 10.27
C GLY A 140 1.15 12.43 11.78
N ASP A 141 0.74 11.41 12.52
CA ASP A 141 1.00 11.35 13.96
C ASP A 141 2.48 11.02 14.19
N ARG A 142 3.25 12.05 14.60
CA ARG A 142 4.68 11.91 14.85
C ARG A 142 5.00 11.23 16.18
N ASP A 143 4.01 11.14 17.07
CA ASP A 143 4.21 10.65 18.42
C ASP A 143 3.98 9.14 18.51
N THR A 144 3.53 8.51 17.42
CA THR A 144 3.43 7.06 17.36
C THR A 144 4.79 6.47 16.98
N PRO A 145 5.54 5.88 17.92
CA PRO A 145 6.81 5.25 17.60
C PRO A 145 6.57 4.13 16.59
N LEU A 146 7.44 4.04 15.59
CA LEU A 146 7.53 2.85 14.73
C LEU A 146 7.89 1.65 15.61
N THR A 147 6.89 0.93 16.06
CA THR A 147 7.11 -0.33 16.75
C THR A 147 7.50 -1.36 15.70
N PRO A 148 8.70 -1.96 15.78
CA PRO A 148 9.05 -3.08 14.90
C PRO A 148 7.96 -4.13 15.00
N THR A 149 7.55 -4.66 13.87
CA THR A 149 6.60 -5.77 13.84
C THR A 149 7.25 -7.02 14.45
N ASN A 150 6.47 -7.88 15.05
CA ASN A 150 7.00 -9.13 15.66
C ASN A 150 7.73 -10.02 14.65
N ASP A 151 7.39 -9.91 13.38
CA ASP A 151 8.04 -10.60 12.28
C ASP A 151 9.48 -10.13 12.01
N VAL A 152 9.84 -8.89 12.38
CA VAL A 152 11.23 -8.40 12.32
C VAL A 152 12.13 -9.10 13.36
N VAL A 153 11.56 -9.60 14.43
CA VAL A 153 12.27 -10.31 15.52
C VAL A 153 12.20 -11.83 15.37
N GLY A 154 11.39 -12.31 14.46
CA GLY A 154 11.04 -13.72 14.28
C GLY A 154 12.09 -14.52 13.53
N PRO A 155 11.70 -15.28 12.51
CA PRO A 155 12.52 -16.29 11.86
C PRO A 155 13.78 -15.76 11.17
N TYR A 156 13.95 -14.46 11.08
CA TYR A 156 15.13 -13.80 10.48
C TYR A 156 16.40 -13.90 11.35
N LYS A 157 16.39 -14.58 12.49
CA LYS A 157 17.59 -14.95 13.23
C LYS A 157 18.33 -16.14 12.65
N GLY A 158 17.72 -16.84 11.74
CA GLY A 158 18.36 -17.93 11.02
C GLY A 158 19.06 -17.42 9.78
N SER A 159 19.99 -18.21 9.31
CA SER A 159 20.65 -18.04 8.04
C SER A 159 19.69 -18.20 6.86
N GLY A 160 18.46 -18.11 6.91
CA GLY A 160 17.48 -18.20 5.81
C GLY A 160 17.93 -19.07 4.64
N ASN A 161 17.08 -19.38 3.73
CA ASN A 161 17.43 -20.07 2.48
C ASN A 161 18.08 -19.15 1.43
N THR A 162 18.58 -18.00 1.86
CA THR A 162 19.22 -16.99 0.99
C THR A 162 20.73 -17.07 0.98
N GLU A 163 21.35 -18.00 1.73
CA GLU A 163 22.82 -18.15 1.76
C GLU A 163 23.39 -18.33 0.34
N GLU A 164 22.76 -19.15 -0.48
CA GLU A 164 23.19 -19.35 -1.87
C GLU A 164 23.03 -18.11 -2.76
N TRP A 165 22.15 -17.18 -2.41
CA TRP A 165 21.86 -15.96 -3.16
C TRP A 165 22.67 -14.76 -2.66
N GLY A 166 23.05 -14.75 -1.39
CA GLY A 166 23.82 -13.67 -0.78
C GLY A 166 25.30 -13.70 -1.13
N GLU A 167 25.82 -14.82 -1.65
CA GLU A 167 27.21 -15.00 -2.05
C GLU A 167 27.46 -14.74 -3.55
N ARG A 168 26.48 -14.32 -4.30
CA ARG A 168 26.57 -13.95 -5.72
C ARG A 168 26.44 -12.42 -5.85
#